data_ef0983a58e568390ac2bd474011762fc
#
_entry.id   ef0983a58e568390ac2bd474011762fc
#
_cell.length_a   1.000
_cell.length_b   1.000
_cell.length_c   1.000
_cell.angle_alpha   90.00
_cell.angle_beta   90.00
_cell.angle_gamma   90.00
#
_symmetry.space_group_name_H-M   'P 1'
#
loop_
_entity.id
_entity.type
_entity.pdbx_description
1 polymer ?
#
loop_
_entity_poly.entity_id
_entity_poly.type
_entity_poly.pdbx_seq_one_letter_code
_entity_poly.pdbx_strand_id
1 'polypeptide(L)'
;MKEESNRRIAACAVDFALPRYEELPSVGLYLDQTVQLVNSCFRGFPGVELTPSMVSNYVKKGVISHPVKKKYTREQLASLMYIAVSKTVLSMENIDTLFKMQRQHFSAAQAYDYFCDELENCLPYVFGLRHTIRDLAEDAGEEKLLLRSTIISAANKMYLDCAFAVMRQEEALWPGILADLA
;
A
#
# COMPACT_ATOMS: atom_id res chain seq x y z
N MET A 1 -17.11 -9.69 -18.45
CA MET A 1 -16.80 -8.26 -18.29
C MET A 1 -16.54 -7.68 -19.67
N LYS A 2 -17.05 -6.49 -20.00
CA LYS A 2 -16.78 -5.86 -21.30
C LYS A 2 -15.31 -5.43 -21.37
N GLU A 3 -14.72 -5.42 -22.55
CA GLU A 3 -13.32 -5.05 -22.77
C GLU A 3 -12.97 -3.66 -22.17
N GLU A 4 -13.89 -2.72 -22.28
CA GLU A 4 -13.79 -1.39 -21.67
C GLU A 4 -13.67 -1.43 -20.14
N SER A 5 -14.47 -2.27 -19.44
CA SER A 5 -14.36 -2.43 -18.00
C SER A 5 -13.00 -2.98 -17.59
N ASN A 6 -12.44 -3.93 -18.37
CA ASN A 6 -11.10 -4.46 -18.10
C ASN A 6 -10.02 -3.39 -18.27
N ARG A 7 -10.11 -2.54 -19.29
CA ARG A 7 -9.18 -1.41 -19.48
C ARG A 7 -9.25 -0.43 -18.30
N ARG A 8 -10.47 -0.08 -17.85
CA ARG A 8 -10.67 0.82 -16.71
C ARG A 8 -10.09 0.24 -15.42
N ILE A 9 -10.26 -1.05 -15.15
CA ILE A 9 -9.68 -1.71 -13.98
C ILE A 9 -8.15 -1.73 -14.10
N ALA A 10 -7.60 -2.11 -15.24
CA ALA A 10 -6.16 -2.15 -15.47
C ALA A 10 -5.50 -0.78 -15.29
N ALA A 11 -6.18 0.31 -15.66
CA ALA A 11 -5.68 1.68 -15.52
C ALA A 11 -5.32 2.05 -14.08
N CYS A 12 -5.91 1.42 -13.04
CA CYS A 12 -5.54 1.66 -11.65
C CYS A 12 -4.09 1.30 -11.33
N ALA A 13 -3.55 0.29 -12.02
CA ALA A 13 -2.23 -0.26 -11.74
C ALA A 13 -1.20 0.06 -12.84
N VAL A 14 -1.61 0.77 -13.91
CA VAL A 14 -0.67 1.27 -14.92
C VAL A 14 0.23 2.30 -14.25
N ASP A 15 1.54 2.15 -14.45
CA ASP A 15 2.57 3.06 -13.92
C ASP A 15 2.56 3.24 -12.39
N PHE A 16 1.93 2.30 -11.65
CA PHE A 16 1.97 2.34 -10.19
C PHE A 16 3.40 2.17 -9.70
N ALA A 17 3.88 3.15 -8.94
CA ALA A 17 5.16 3.13 -8.25
C ALA A 17 5.03 3.85 -6.91
N LEU A 18 5.72 3.34 -5.90
CA LEU A 18 5.86 3.97 -4.60
C LEU A 18 7.22 4.68 -4.47
N PRO A 19 7.28 5.82 -3.78
CA PRO A 19 8.55 6.41 -3.43
C PRO A 19 9.36 5.44 -2.59
N ARG A 20 10.65 5.28 -2.86
CA ARG A 20 11.57 4.47 -2.04
C ARG A 20 11.82 5.16 -0.69
N TYR A 21 12.37 4.43 0.26
CA TYR A 21 12.55 4.96 1.62
C TYR A 21 13.29 6.30 1.64
N GLU A 22 14.39 6.43 0.89
CA GLU A 22 15.16 7.67 0.84
C GLU A 22 14.45 8.83 0.12
N GLU A 23 13.46 8.54 -0.70
CA GLU A 23 12.60 9.52 -1.38
C GLU A 23 11.48 10.06 -0.49
N LEU A 24 11.15 9.33 0.60
CA LEU A 24 10.18 9.81 1.59
C LEU A 24 10.75 11.05 2.31
N PRO A 25 9.88 12.02 2.70
CA PRO A 25 10.32 13.23 3.39
C PRO A 25 11.20 12.95 4.61
N SER A 26 12.39 13.53 4.65
CA SER A 26 13.30 13.48 5.80
C SER A 26 12.86 14.40 6.93
N VAL A 27 12.12 15.45 6.61
CA VAL A 27 11.47 16.35 7.58
C VAL A 27 10.17 15.74 8.07
N GLY A 28 9.94 15.78 9.40
CA GLY A 28 8.73 15.26 9.99
C GLY A 28 7.48 16.02 9.51
N LEU A 29 6.40 15.31 9.20
CA LEU A 29 5.13 15.83 8.71
C LEU A 29 4.08 15.85 9.83
N TYR A 30 3.19 16.84 9.83
CA TYR A 30 2.01 16.83 10.68
C TYR A 30 1.00 15.77 10.22
N LEU A 31 0.07 15.38 11.09
CA LEU A 31 -0.89 14.29 10.85
C LEU A 31 -1.62 14.43 9.50
N ASP A 32 -2.17 15.59 9.20
CA ASP A 32 -2.94 15.79 7.96
C ASP A 32 -2.05 15.71 6.71
N GLN A 33 -0.81 16.22 6.78
CA GLN A 33 0.18 16.10 5.71
C GLN A 33 0.59 14.64 5.50
N THR A 34 0.76 13.90 6.60
CA THR A 34 1.08 12.46 6.59
C THR A 34 -0.02 11.68 5.88
N VAL A 35 -1.28 11.88 6.28
CA VAL A 35 -2.44 11.23 5.68
C VAL A 35 -2.57 11.59 4.19
N GLN A 36 -2.42 12.87 3.86
CA GLN A 36 -2.48 13.34 2.48
C GLN A 36 -1.40 12.69 1.60
N LEU A 37 -0.16 12.61 2.10
CA LEU A 37 0.95 11.97 1.37
C LEU A 37 0.67 10.49 1.13
N VAL A 38 0.33 9.73 2.19
CA VAL A 38 0.03 8.30 2.05
C VAL A 38 -1.11 8.08 1.06
N ASN A 39 -2.22 8.80 1.20
CA ASN A 39 -3.37 8.64 0.31
C ASN A 39 -3.06 9.04 -1.14
N SER A 40 -2.16 10.01 -1.37
CA SER A 40 -1.76 10.39 -2.72
C SER A 40 -1.01 9.29 -3.45
N CYS A 41 -0.22 8.47 -2.73
CA CYS A 41 0.50 7.33 -3.30
C CYS A 41 -0.43 6.18 -3.74
N PHE A 42 -1.62 6.10 -3.15
CA PHE A 42 -2.61 5.05 -3.45
C PHE A 42 -3.85 5.58 -4.15
N ARG A 43 -3.74 6.76 -4.79
CA ARG A 43 -4.85 7.33 -5.55
C ARG A 43 -5.34 6.33 -6.61
N GLY A 44 -6.64 6.08 -6.65
CA GLY A 44 -7.25 5.12 -7.59
C GLY A 44 -7.49 3.73 -7.01
N PHE A 45 -7.02 3.44 -5.78
CA PHE A 45 -7.30 2.19 -5.11
C PHE A 45 -8.29 2.38 -3.94
N PRO A 46 -9.58 2.07 -4.14
CA PRO A 46 -10.58 2.21 -3.08
C PRO A 46 -10.25 1.32 -1.87
N GLY A 47 -10.52 1.82 -0.67
CA GLY A 47 -10.36 1.04 0.57
C GLY A 47 -8.95 1.05 1.17
N VAL A 48 -7.96 1.57 0.43
CA VAL A 48 -6.57 1.70 0.91
C VAL A 48 -6.36 2.98 1.73
N GLU A 49 -7.24 3.97 1.59
CA GLU A 49 -7.09 5.27 2.22
C GLU A 49 -6.99 5.20 3.75
N LEU A 50 -6.15 6.05 4.31
CA LEU A 50 -6.07 6.31 5.74
C LEU A 50 -6.85 7.58 6.11
N THR A 51 -7.36 7.60 7.33
CA THR A 51 -7.94 8.80 7.95
C THR A 51 -7.09 9.24 9.15
N PRO A 52 -7.14 10.52 9.55
CA PRO A 52 -6.45 10.98 10.77
C PRO A 52 -6.83 10.17 12.02
N SER A 53 -8.09 9.77 12.11
CA SER A 53 -8.59 8.93 13.21
C SER A 53 -7.96 7.52 13.21
N MET A 54 -7.78 6.92 12.03
CA MET A 54 -7.10 5.61 11.91
C MET A 54 -5.65 5.70 12.35
N VAL A 55 -4.90 6.71 11.87
CA VAL A 55 -3.50 6.92 12.25
C VAL A 55 -3.38 7.14 13.76
N SER A 56 -4.23 7.98 14.34
CA SER A 56 -4.27 8.21 15.80
C SER A 56 -4.57 6.93 16.57
N ASN A 57 -5.42 6.04 16.04
CA ASN A 57 -5.71 4.75 16.67
C ASN A 57 -4.51 3.79 16.60
N TYR A 58 -3.76 3.77 15.49
CA TYR A 58 -2.52 2.97 15.38
C TYR A 58 -1.46 3.42 16.38
N VAL A 59 -1.31 4.72 16.61
CA VAL A 59 -0.43 5.28 17.65
C VAL A 59 -0.93 4.88 19.03
N LYS A 60 -2.22 5.05 19.33
CA LYS A 60 -2.83 4.70 20.61
C LYS A 60 -2.65 3.20 20.96
N LYS A 61 -2.70 2.34 19.95
CA LYS A 61 -2.52 0.88 20.09
C LYS A 61 -1.04 0.45 20.11
N GLY A 62 -0.11 1.38 19.91
CA GLY A 62 1.33 1.08 19.92
C GLY A 62 1.86 0.41 18.65
N VAL A 63 1.04 0.25 17.61
CA VAL A 63 1.48 -0.28 16.29
C VAL A 63 2.46 0.69 15.62
N ILE A 64 2.18 1.98 15.74
CA ILE A 64 3.06 3.10 15.35
C ILE A 64 3.53 3.82 16.62
N SER A 65 4.81 4.15 16.70
CA SER A 65 5.36 4.96 17.78
C SER A 65 4.73 6.35 17.83
N HIS A 66 4.80 7.01 18.99
CA HIS A 66 4.28 8.37 19.15
C HIS A 66 5.07 9.36 18.27
N PRO A 67 4.39 10.28 17.55
CA PRO A 67 5.06 11.31 16.77
C PRO A 67 5.86 12.27 17.69
N VAL A 68 7.04 12.70 17.22
CA VAL A 68 7.90 13.64 17.96
C VAL A 68 7.44 15.07 17.66
N LYS A 69 7.08 15.83 18.71
CA LYS A 69 6.54 17.20 18.57
C LYS A 69 5.38 17.29 17.56
N LYS A 70 4.48 16.29 17.60
CA LYS A 70 3.33 16.14 16.68
C LYS A 70 3.71 15.88 15.22
N LYS A 71 4.95 15.55 14.92
CA LYS A 71 5.43 15.26 13.57
C LYS A 71 5.78 13.78 13.42
N TYR A 72 5.34 13.19 12.34
CA TYR A 72 5.63 11.82 11.93
C TYR A 72 6.93 11.77 11.15
N THR A 73 7.80 10.85 11.50
CA THR A 73 9.12 10.64 10.87
C THR A 73 8.98 9.85 9.58
N ARG A 74 10.07 9.79 8.79
CA ARG A 74 10.19 8.95 7.58
C ARG A 74 9.84 7.48 7.87
N GLU A 75 10.35 6.91 8.97
CA GLU A 75 10.06 5.54 9.37
C GLU A 75 8.57 5.32 9.68
N GLN A 76 7.93 6.28 10.32
CA GLN A 76 6.49 6.22 10.57
C GLN A 76 5.67 6.35 9.27
N LEU A 77 6.13 7.18 8.31
CA LEU A 77 5.54 7.24 6.97
C LEU A 77 5.62 5.90 6.25
N ALA A 78 6.81 5.28 6.23
CA ALA A 78 7.03 3.96 5.63
C ALA A 78 6.09 2.90 6.26
N SER A 79 5.97 2.90 7.60
CA SER A 79 5.06 2.01 8.32
C SER A 79 3.60 2.26 7.94
N LEU A 80 3.18 3.53 7.79
CA LEU A 80 1.81 3.88 7.40
C LEU A 80 1.49 3.49 5.96
N MET A 81 2.46 3.57 5.03
CA MET A 81 2.32 3.05 3.65
C MET A 81 2.00 1.55 3.66
N TYR A 82 2.78 0.77 4.43
CA TYR A 82 2.51 -0.66 4.60
C TYR A 82 1.15 -0.93 5.24
N ILE A 83 0.79 -0.21 6.31
CA ILE A 83 -0.51 -0.35 7.00
C ILE A 83 -1.67 -0.04 6.05
N ALA A 84 -1.54 0.99 5.20
CA ALA A 84 -2.60 1.36 4.27
C ALA A 84 -3.02 0.19 3.37
N VAL A 85 -2.05 -0.59 2.91
CA VAL A 85 -2.28 -1.78 2.09
C VAL A 85 -2.71 -2.97 2.94
N SER A 86 -1.94 -3.31 3.99
CA SER A 86 -2.12 -4.53 4.77
C SER A 86 -3.41 -4.54 5.60
N LYS A 87 -3.93 -3.37 6.04
CA LYS A 87 -5.20 -3.27 6.77
C LYS A 87 -6.41 -3.79 5.98
N THR A 88 -6.30 -3.91 4.66
CA THR A 88 -7.37 -4.43 3.82
C THR A 88 -7.58 -5.93 4.00
N VAL A 89 -6.57 -6.66 4.50
CA VAL A 89 -6.56 -8.13 4.62
C VAL A 89 -6.11 -8.64 5.99
N LEU A 90 -5.46 -7.81 6.81
CA LEU A 90 -4.98 -8.20 8.12
C LEU A 90 -5.66 -7.42 9.24
N SER A 91 -5.79 -8.08 10.39
CA SER A 91 -6.12 -7.41 11.65
C SER A 91 -4.94 -6.55 12.13
N MET A 92 -5.23 -5.56 12.98
CA MET A 92 -4.20 -4.71 13.59
C MET A 92 -3.19 -5.53 14.41
N GLU A 93 -3.62 -6.59 15.07
CA GLU A 93 -2.77 -7.51 15.84
C GLU A 93 -1.77 -8.26 14.93
N ASN A 94 -2.23 -8.74 13.76
CA ASN A 94 -1.37 -9.41 12.80
C ASN A 94 -0.36 -8.44 12.18
N ILE A 95 -0.76 -7.19 11.90
CA ILE A 95 0.15 -6.15 11.42
C ILE A 95 1.24 -5.86 12.46
N ASP A 96 0.87 -5.71 13.74
CA ASP A 96 1.84 -5.49 14.82
C ASP A 96 2.80 -6.68 14.98
N THR A 97 2.30 -7.91 14.83
CA THR A 97 3.13 -9.12 14.86
C THR A 97 4.15 -9.11 13.73
N LEU A 98 3.74 -8.79 12.48
CA LEU A 98 4.66 -8.70 11.35
C LEU A 98 5.72 -7.60 11.55
N PHE A 99 5.35 -6.44 12.09
CA PHE A 99 6.33 -5.40 12.42
C PHE A 99 7.34 -5.84 13.47
N LYS A 100 6.92 -6.60 14.48
CA LYS A 100 7.83 -7.14 15.52
C LYS A 100 8.83 -8.15 14.92
N MET A 101 8.35 -9.05 14.06
CA MET A 101 9.21 -10.01 13.34
C MET A 101 10.22 -9.27 12.45
N GLN A 102 9.73 -8.36 11.61
CA GLN A 102 10.56 -7.61 10.68
C GLN A 102 11.70 -6.84 11.36
N ARG A 103 11.41 -6.14 12.48
CA ARG A 103 12.39 -5.33 13.21
C ARG A 103 13.54 -6.14 13.82
N GLN A 104 13.41 -7.45 13.92
CA GLN A 104 14.48 -8.32 14.43
C GLN A 104 15.58 -8.55 13.39
N HIS A 105 15.26 -8.45 12.09
CA HIS A 105 16.14 -8.88 11.01
C HIS A 105 16.44 -7.78 9.97
N PHE A 106 15.60 -6.74 9.88
CA PHE A 106 15.69 -5.73 8.83
C PHE A 106 15.58 -4.32 9.40
N SER A 107 16.32 -3.40 8.79
CA SER A 107 16.08 -1.97 8.98
C SER A 107 14.75 -1.53 8.38
N ALA A 108 14.22 -0.38 8.83
CA ALA A 108 13.00 0.18 8.27
C ALA A 108 13.11 0.44 6.76
N ALA A 109 14.28 0.90 6.30
CA ALA A 109 14.53 1.14 4.88
C ALA A 109 14.47 -0.15 4.05
N GLN A 110 15.21 -1.19 4.48
CA GLN A 110 15.22 -2.47 3.78
C GLN A 110 13.83 -3.10 3.67
N ALA A 111 13.09 -3.08 4.76
CA ALA A 111 11.76 -3.67 4.79
C ALA A 111 10.74 -2.89 3.96
N TYR A 112 10.82 -1.56 4.00
CA TYR A 112 9.95 -0.71 3.20
C TYR A 112 10.24 -0.84 1.70
N ASP A 113 11.50 -0.81 1.30
CA ASP A 113 11.87 -0.95 -0.11
C ASP A 113 11.50 -2.34 -0.66
N TYR A 114 11.68 -3.40 0.15
CA TYR A 114 11.19 -4.74 -0.21
C TYR A 114 9.65 -4.79 -0.35
N PHE A 115 8.91 -4.11 0.53
CA PHE A 115 7.46 -3.97 0.39
C PHE A 115 7.09 -3.26 -0.92
N CYS A 116 7.77 -2.18 -1.29
CA CYS A 116 7.55 -1.48 -2.55
C CYS A 116 7.80 -2.42 -3.75
N ASP A 117 8.92 -3.14 -3.76
CA ASP A 117 9.29 -4.07 -4.82
C ASP A 117 8.25 -5.18 -4.98
N GLU A 118 7.78 -5.79 -3.88
CA GLU A 118 6.76 -6.84 -3.94
C GLU A 118 5.41 -6.31 -4.42
N LEU A 119 4.99 -5.13 -3.97
CA LEU A 119 3.72 -4.56 -4.40
C LEU A 119 3.74 -4.18 -5.89
N GLU A 120 4.81 -3.55 -6.35
CA GLU A 120 5.03 -3.19 -7.77
C GLU A 120 5.23 -4.43 -8.67
N ASN A 121 5.65 -5.55 -8.10
CA ASN A 121 5.73 -6.83 -8.78
C ASN A 121 4.36 -7.52 -8.88
N CYS A 122 3.55 -7.47 -7.81
CA CYS A 122 2.26 -8.15 -7.71
C CYS A 122 1.14 -7.45 -8.47
N LEU A 123 1.03 -6.12 -8.33
CA LEU A 123 -0.10 -5.37 -8.90
C LEU A 123 -0.24 -5.55 -10.43
N PRO A 124 0.81 -5.36 -11.25
CA PRO A 124 0.68 -5.56 -12.70
C PRO A 124 0.25 -6.97 -13.09
N TYR A 125 0.66 -7.99 -12.33
CA TYR A 125 0.23 -9.37 -12.55
C TYR A 125 -1.25 -9.56 -12.22
N VAL A 126 -1.67 -9.13 -11.03
CA VAL A 126 -3.06 -9.28 -10.56
C VAL A 126 -4.04 -8.49 -11.43
N PHE A 127 -3.63 -7.32 -11.93
CA PHE A 127 -4.44 -6.48 -12.83
C PHE A 127 -4.37 -6.87 -14.31
N GLY A 128 -3.68 -7.97 -14.64
CA GLY A 128 -3.61 -8.49 -16.00
C GLY A 128 -2.71 -7.70 -16.96
N LEU A 129 -1.86 -6.82 -16.44
CA LEU A 129 -0.88 -6.05 -17.22
C LEU A 129 0.39 -6.85 -17.51
N ARG A 130 0.66 -7.89 -16.73
CA ARG A 130 1.76 -8.86 -16.92
C ARG A 130 1.27 -10.28 -16.79
N HIS A 131 1.93 -11.22 -17.45
CA HIS A 131 1.59 -12.64 -17.41
C HIS A 131 2.38 -13.44 -16.37
N THR A 132 3.42 -12.84 -15.78
CA THR A 132 4.29 -13.49 -14.81
C THR A 132 4.55 -12.57 -13.63
N ILE A 133 4.69 -13.17 -12.46
CA ILE A 133 5.18 -12.54 -11.24
C ILE A 133 6.59 -13.04 -10.97
N ARG A 134 7.52 -12.15 -10.63
CA ARG A 134 8.89 -12.54 -10.27
C ARG A 134 8.91 -13.13 -8.86
N ASP A 135 9.75 -14.12 -8.62
CA ASP A 135 10.00 -14.59 -7.27
C ASP A 135 11.09 -13.72 -6.60
N LEU A 136 10.65 -12.79 -5.76
CA LEU A 136 11.55 -11.94 -4.96
C LEU A 136 11.83 -12.55 -3.59
N ALA A 137 11.21 -13.69 -3.26
CA ALA A 137 11.34 -14.37 -1.99
C ALA A 137 12.17 -15.67 -2.08
N GLU A 138 12.89 -15.88 -3.19
CA GLU A 138 13.83 -17.00 -3.34
C GLU A 138 14.85 -16.95 -2.19
N ASP A 139 15.02 -18.06 -1.45
CA ASP A 139 15.80 -18.12 -0.20
C ASP A 139 15.34 -17.21 0.95
N ALA A 140 14.06 -16.83 0.96
CA ALA A 140 13.51 -15.92 1.96
C ALA A 140 13.21 -16.61 3.29
N GLY A 141 13.47 -15.90 4.39
CA GLY A 141 12.99 -16.27 5.72
C GLY A 141 11.45 -16.15 5.84
N GLU A 142 10.92 -16.65 6.95
CA GLU A 142 9.48 -16.70 7.23
C GLU A 142 8.82 -15.30 7.14
N GLU A 143 9.51 -14.25 7.57
CA GLU A 143 9.03 -12.87 7.55
C GLU A 143 8.73 -12.37 6.12
N LYS A 144 9.63 -12.68 5.17
CA LYS A 144 9.45 -12.30 3.76
C LYS A 144 8.32 -13.09 3.12
N LEU A 145 8.17 -14.37 3.45
CA LEU A 145 7.06 -15.20 2.96
C LEU A 145 5.71 -14.69 3.45
N LEU A 146 5.60 -14.33 4.74
CA LEU A 146 4.38 -13.74 5.30
C LEU A 146 4.07 -12.38 4.70
N LEU A 147 5.09 -11.53 4.53
CA LEU A 147 4.93 -10.22 3.88
C LEU A 147 4.43 -10.39 2.44
N ARG A 148 5.08 -11.25 1.66
CA ARG A 148 4.66 -11.54 0.28
C ARG A 148 3.23 -12.07 0.20
N SER A 149 2.86 -13.02 1.07
CA SER A 149 1.50 -13.56 1.14
C SER A 149 0.48 -12.46 1.46
N THR A 150 0.84 -11.55 2.37
CA THR A 150 0.01 -10.38 2.70
C THR A 150 -0.17 -9.47 1.48
N ILE A 151 0.91 -9.16 0.77
CA ILE A 151 0.89 -8.27 -0.41
C ILE A 151 0.07 -8.89 -1.54
N ILE A 152 0.26 -10.18 -1.85
CA ILE A 152 -0.55 -10.88 -2.86
C ILE A 152 -2.04 -10.84 -2.50
N SER A 153 -2.38 -11.10 -1.24
CA SER A 153 -3.76 -11.05 -0.77
C SER A 153 -4.35 -9.64 -0.88
N ALA A 154 -3.57 -8.62 -0.47
CA ALA A 154 -3.97 -7.23 -0.58
C ALA A 154 -4.12 -6.77 -2.05
N ALA A 155 -3.21 -7.16 -2.94
CA ALA A 155 -3.29 -6.87 -4.37
C ALA A 155 -4.57 -7.45 -5.01
N ASN A 156 -4.92 -8.70 -4.66
CA ASN A 156 -6.19 -9.30 -5.09
C ASN A 156 -7.41 -8.55 -4.52
N LYS A 157 -7.35 -8.12 -3.25
CA LYS A 157 -8.41 -7.30 -2.65
C LYS A 157 -8.55 -5.95 -3.36
N MET A 158 -7.43 -5.27 -3.64
CA MET A 158 -7.41 -4.00 -4.38
C MET A 158 -8.02 -4.16 -5.77
N TYR A 159 -7.68 -5.25 -6.49
CA TYR A 159 -8.30 -5.58 -7.78
C TYR A 159 -9.82 -5.74 -7.67
N LEU A 160 -10.29 -6.51 -6.68
CA LEU A 160 -11.73 -6.71 -6.47
C LEU A 160 -12.46 -5.41 -6.15
N ASP A 161 -11.87 -4.54 -5.32
CA ASP A 161 -12.47 -3.25 -4.98
C ASP A 161 -12.56 -2.34 -6.21
N CYS A 162 -11.50 -2.29 -7.04
CA CYS A 162 -11.52 -1.58 -8.32
C CYS A 162 -12.57 -2.17 -9.27
N ALA A 163 -12.63 -3.50 -9.41
CA ALA A 163 -13.59 -4.17 -10.30
C ALA A 163 -15.03 -3.88 -9.88
N PHE A 164 -15.35 -3.98 -8.58
CA PHE A 164 -16.68 -3.67 -8.09
C PHE A 164 -17.02 -2.17 -8.19
N ALA A 165 -16.05 -1.28 -8.03
CA ALA A 165 -16.26 0.15 -8.23
C ALA A 165 -16.62 0.46 -9.70
N VAL A 166 -15.89 -0.13 -10.66
CA VAL A 166 -16.19 0.00 -12.09
C VAL A 166 -17.57 -0.59 -12.41
N MET A 167 -17.90 -1.77 -11.85
CA MET A 167 -19.21 -2.42 -12.08
C MET A 167 -20.37 -1.58 -11.56
N ARG A 168 -20.18 -0.89 -10.43
CA ARG A 168 -21.21 0.01 -9.85
C ARG A 168 -21.31 1.35 -10.54
N GLN A 169 -20.48 1.61 -11.56
CA GLN A 169 -20.38 2.90 -12.27
C GLN A 169 -20.08 4.07 -11.33
N GLU A 170 -19.33 3.85 -10.26
CA GLU A 170 -18.88 4.90 -9.34
C GLU A 170 -17.76 5.73 -10.00
N GLU A 171 -18.10 6.54 -11.03
CA GLU A 171 -17.16 7.40 -11.78
C GLU A 171 -16.41 8.39 -10.87
N ALA A 172 -16.99 8.72 -9.70
CA ALA A 172 -16.39 9.64 -8.74
C ALA A 172 -15.03 9.15 -8.15
N LEU A 173 -14.70 7.86 -8.29
CA LEU A 173 -13.43 7.28 -7.81
C LEU A 173 -12.25 7.54 -8.77
N TRP A 174 -12.50 8.06 -9.99
CA TRP A 174 -11.51 8.15 -11.08
C TRP A 174 -11.21 9.55 -11.61
N PRO A 175 -11.17 10.62 -10.79
CA PRO A 175 -10.86 11.94 -11.32
C PRO A 175 -9.40 11.95 -11.85
N GLY A 176 -9.24 12.01 -13.17
CA GLY A 176 -7.97 12.20 -13.85
C GLY A 176 -7.34 10.97 -14.52
N ILE A 177 -7.69 9.74 -14.15
CA ILE A 177 -7.12 8.53 -14.76
C ILE A 177 -7.71 8.27 -16.16
N LEU A 178 -8.96 8.68 -16.39
CA LEU A 178 -9.63 8.48 -17.68
C LEU A 178 -9.34 9.55 -18.73
N ALA A 179 -8.82 10.70 -18.33
CA ALA A 179 -8.50 11.78 -19.26
C ALA A 179 -7.28 11.43 -20.14
N ASP A 180 -6.38 10.57 -19.65
CA ASP A 180 -5.16 10.18 -20.38
C ASP A 180 -5.36 8.94 -21.27
N LEU A 181 -6.56 8.34 -21.29
CA LEU A 181 -6.90 7.15 -22.07
C LEU A 181 -7.83 7.45 -23.26
N ALA A 182 -8.26 8.69 -23.42
CA ALA A 182 -9.08 9.16 -24.53
C ALA A 182 -8.24 9.81 -25.61
#